data_936c67f7ec1d9168eb2e6b1d7d98d701
#
_entry.id   936c67f7ec1d9168eb2e6b1d7d98d701
#
_cell.length_a   1.000
_cell.length_b   1.000
_cell.length_c   1.000
_cell.angle_alpha   90.00
_cell.angle_beta   90.00
_cell.angle_gamma   90.00
#
_symmetry.space_group_name_H-M   'P 1'
#
loop_
_entity.id
_entity.type
_entity.pdbx_description
1 polymer ?
#
loop_
_entity_poly.entity_id
_entity_poly.type
_entity_poly.pdbx_seq_one_letter_code
_entity_poly.pdbx_strand_id
1 'polypeptide(L)'
;MTPSDSDNTRPINNTDRKLAGEEFAHEEIVGGRYKILSILGKGGMGLVYRVEQIFLGKELALKTIHKSFLTDITVKRFEHEARAAFAVNHPNIIAVNAYGLLDDQTPFLAMEIVDGETLAELLQDSGPLPMTAALPIIIQVCFGLAHAHNNGVVHRDIKPSNIMILKGMELGTEGSVKILDFGIAKFSHRDGGEIQALTKTGEIFGSPLYMSPEQCMGSQVDFRSDIYSLGCVIFETLTGRAPFTGNNALATLMMHQSEPAPTL
;
A
#
# COMPACT_ATOMS: atom_id res chain seq x y z
N MET A 1 -64.74 -3.73 9.04
CA MET A 1 -64.14 -2.77 8.10
C MET A 1 -62.83 -2.28 8.72
N THR A 2 -61.72 -2.84 8.32
CA THR A 2 -60.37 -2.46 8.71
C THR A 2 -59.72 -1.77 7.52
N PRO A 3 -59.05 -0.63 7.67
CA PRO A 3 -58.30 -0.06 6.59
C PRO A 3 -56.95 -0.73 6.49
N SER A 4 -56.54 -1.02 5.29
CA SER A 4 -55.29 -1.62 4.87
C SER A 4 -54.10 -0.69 5.14
N ASP A 5 -53.06 -1.26 5.76
CA ASP A 5 -51.71 -0.69 5.82
C ASP A 5 -51.12 -0.64 4.40
N SER A 6 -50.89 0.56 3.91
CA SER A 6 -50.15 0.78 2.68
C SER A 6 -48.64 0.73 3.00
N ASP A 7 -48.01 -0.33 2.49
CA ASP A 7 -46.60 -0.56 2.44
C ASP A 7 -45.91 0.59 1.65
N ASN A 8 -45.25 1.50 2.38
CA ASN A 8 -44.57 2.66 1.83
C ASN A 8 -43.05 2.39 1.78
N THR A 9 -42.66 1.35 1.04
CA THR A 9 -41.27 1.12 0.68
C THR A 9 -40.83 2.14 -0.37
N ARG A 10 -40.39 3.31 0.07
CA ARG A 10 -39.63 4.23 -0.78
C ARG A 10 -38.33 3.53 -1.20
N PRO A 11 -37.96 3.55 -2.49
CA PRO A 11 -36.64 3.07 -2.91
C PRO A 11 -35.60 3.96 -2.24
N ILE A 12 -34.73 3.35 -1.46
CA ILE A 12 -33.58 4.02 -0.83
C ILE A 12 -32.68 4.50 -1.97
N ASN A 13 -32.60 5.83 -2.11
CA ASN A 13 -31.77 6.47 -3.10
C ASN A 13 -30.30 6.11 -2.83
N ASN A 14 -29.57 5.66 -3.85
CA ASN A 14 -28.15 5.29 -3.77
C ASN A 14 -27.24 6.43 -3.22
N THR A 15 -27.75 7.66 -3.21
CA THR A 15 -27.06 8.85 -2.69
C THR A 15 -26.99 8.89 -1.15
N ASP A 16 -28.00 8.30 -0.45
CA ASP A 16 -28.06 8.34 1.02
C ASP A 16 -27.16 7.29 1.70
N ARG A 17 -26.79 6.21 0.97
CA ARG A 17 -25.86 5.18 1.45
C ARG A 17 -24.40 5.65 1.51
N LYS A 18 -24.02 6.68 0.76
CA LYS A 18 -22.64 7.16 0.58
C LYS A 18 -22.08 8.03 1.73
N LEU A 19 -22.87 8.34 2.75
CA LEU A 19 -22.43 9.19 3.88
C LEU A 19 -21.65 8.44 4.98
N ALA A 20 -21.58 7.10 4.94
CA ALA A 20 -21.04 6.28 6.03
C ALA A 20 -19.88 5.36 5.60
N GLY A 21 -18.96 5.79 4.75
CA GLY A 21 -17.75 4.98 4.48
C GLY A 21 -18.00 3.55 3.95
N GLU A 22 -19.13 3.34 3.27
CA GLU A 22 -19.55 2.02 2.80
C GLU A 22 -18.72 1.55 1.62
N GLU A 23 -18.41 0.25 1.61
CA GLU A 23 -17.75 -0.47 0.52
C GLU A 23 -18.60 -0.39 -0.75
N PHE A 24 -17.96 -0.29 -1.92
CA PHE A 24 -18.67 -0.40 -3.20
C PHE A 24 -19.24 -1.81 -3.35
N ALA A 25 -20.48 -1.89 -3.85
CA ALA A 25 -21.15 -3.17 -4.03
C ALA A 25 -20.60 -3.94 -5.24
N HIS A 26 -20.75 -5.27 -5.22
CA HIS A 26 -20.47 -6.10 -6.39
C HIS A 26 -21.33 -5.62 -7.59
N GLU A 27 -20.74 -5.60 -8.79
CA GLU A 27 -21.34 -5.09 -10.04
C GLU A 27 -21.61 -3.57 -10.06
N GLU A 28 -21.30 -2.81 -8.99
CA GLU A 28 -21.38 -1.35 -9.01
C GLU A 28 -20.38 -0.76 -10.00
N ILE A 29 -20.85 0.24 -10.78
CA ILE A 29 -20.00 0.99 -11.70
C ILE A 29 -19.56 2.26 -11.02
N VAL A 30 -18.25 2.44 -10.85
CA VAL A 30 -17.65 3.61 -10.23
C VAL A 30 -16.86 4.43 -11.25
N GLY A 31 -16.96 5.77 -11.12
CA GLY A 31 -16.33 6.70 -12.07
C GLY A 31 -16.76 6.48 -13.52
N GLY A 32 -17.92 5.88 -13.78
CA GLY A 32 -18.47 5.61 -15.11
C GLY A 32 -17.63 4.62 -15.95
N ARG A 33 -16.61 3.97 -15.40
CA ARG A 33 -15.64 3.17 -16.18
C ARG A 33 -15.13 1.90 -15.52
N TYR A 34 -15.31 1.73 -14.21
CA TYR A 34 -14.83 0.56 -13.48
C TYR A 34 -16.02 -0.17 -12.84
N LYS A 35 -16.19 -1.43 -13.19
CA LYS A 35 -17.18 -2.33 -12.62
C LYS A 35 -16.53 -3.13 -11.49
N ILE A 36 -17.07 -3.05 -10.29
CA ILE A 36 -16.56 -3.76 -9.11
C ILE A 36 -16.84 -5.26 -9.26
N LEU A 37 -15.81 -6.08 -9.18
CA LEU A 37 -15.92 -7.55 -9.23
C LEU A 37 -15.79 -8.17 -7.85
N SER A 38 -14.81 -7.75 -7.05
CA SER A 38 -14.58 -8.26 -5.69
C SER A 38 -13.64 -7.34 -4.92
N ILE A 39 -13.51 -7.57 -3.62
CA ILE A 39 -12.47 -6.95 -2.79
C ILE A 39 -11.23 -7.85 -2.85
N LEU A 40 -10.06 -7.27 -3.15
CA LEU A 40 -8.76 -7.93 -3.11
C LEU A 40 -8.09 -7.76 -1.75
N GLY A 41 -8.32 -6.62 -1.07
CA GLY A 41 -7.71 -6.37 0.22
C GLY A 41 -8.32 -5.18 0.96
N LYS A 42 -8.21 -5.22 2.29
CA LYS A 42 -8.61 -4.13 3.19
C LYS A 42 -7.38 -3.68 3.96
N GLY A 43 -7.07 -2.40 3.88
CA GLY A 43 -5.97 -1.77 4.61
C GLY A 43 -6.46 -0.65 5.51
N GLY A 44 -5.61 -0.20 6.43
CA GLY A 44 -5.97 0.87 7.37
C GLY A 44 -6.35 2.20 6.72
N MET A 45 -5.95 2.44 5.47
CA MET A 45 -6.21 3.69 4.75
C MET A 45 -7.20 3.56 3.59
N GLY A 46 -7.68 2.35 3.27
CA GLY A 46 -8.59 2.16 2.15
C GLY A 46 -8.76 0.72 1.73
N LEU A 47 -9.41 0.55 0.60
CA LEU A 47 -9.78 -0.74 0.03
C LEU A 47 -9.13 -0.92 -1.34
N VAL A 48 -8.81 -2.16 -1.66
CA VAL A 48 -8.36 -2.56 -3.00
C VAL A 48 -9.42 -3.47 -3.59
N TYR A 49 -9.98 -3.08 -4.71
CA TYR A 49 -11.00 -3.82 -5.45
C TYR A 49 -10.41 -4.45 -6.69
N ARG A 50 -10.87 -5.64 -7.05
CA ARG A 50 -10.77 -6.17 -8.39
C ARG A 50 -11.89 -5.53 -9.21
N VAL A 51 -11.54 -4.91 -10.33
CA VAL A 51 -12.49 -4.22 -11.19
C VAL A 51 -12.28 -4.61 -12.65
N GLU A 52 -13.35 -4.56 -13.43
CA GLU A 52 -13.28 -4.59 -14.88
C GLU A 52 -13.33 -3.16 -15.43
N GLN A 53 -12.35 -2.77 -16.22
CA GLN A 53 -12.42 -1.52 -17.00
C GLN A 53 -13.34 -1.75 -18.20
N ILE A 54 -14.55 -1.23 -18.15
CA ILE A 54 -15.68 -1.58 -19.02
C ILE A 54 -15.35 -1.45 -20.50
N PHE A 55 -14.67 -0.37 -20.92
CA PHE A 55 -14.39 -0.13 -22.34
C PHE A 55 -13.31 -1.05 -22.93
N LEU A 56 -12.39 -1.55 -22.10
CA LEU A 56 -11.29 -2.40 -22.55
C LEU A 56 -11.50 -3.86 -22.20
N GLY A 57 -12.46 -4.21 -21.36
CA GLY A 57 -12.67 -5.55 -20.81
C GLY A 57 -11.45 -6.05 -20.00
N LYS A 58 -10.62 -5.11 -19.50
CA LYS A 58 -9.39 -5.44 -18.75
C LYS A 58 -9.64 -5.39 -17.27
N GLU A 59 -9.18 -6.44 -16.56
CA GLU A 59 -9.21 -6.43 -15.10
C GLU A 59 -8.04 -5.63 -14.52
N LEU A 60 -8.33 -4.86 -13.48
CA LEU A 60 -7.40 -4.00 -12.76
C LEU A 60 -7.63 -4.10 -11.25
N ALA A 61 -6.61 -3.79 -10.47
CA ALA A 61 -6.74 -3.50 -9.05
C ALA A 61 -7.02 -2.00 -8.88
N LEU A 62 -8.15 -1.66 -8.26
CA LEU A 62 -8.56 -0.28 -7.96
C LEU A 62 -8.40 -0.04 -6.46
N LYS A 63 -7.37 0.71 -6.08
CA LYS A 63 -7.13 1.14 -4.71
C LYS A 63 -7.83 2.46 -4.46
N THR A 64 -8.65 2.53 -3.41
CA THR A 64 -9.35 3.76 -2.98
C THR A 64 -8.88 4.18 -1.59
N ILE A 65 -8.94 5.48 -1.31
CA ILE A 65 -8.62 6.02 0.02
C ILE A 65 -9.92 6.26 0.77
N HIS A 66 -9.94 5.86 2.03
CA HIS A 66 -11.12 6.03 2.90
C HIS A 66 -11.41 7.53 3.13
N LYS A 67 -12.68 7.91 3.06
CA LYS A 67 -13.13 9.30 3.14
C LYS A 67 -12.71 10.02 4.44
N SER A 68 -12.57 9.31 5.54
CA SER A 68 -12.10 9.88 6.81
C SER A 68 -10.70 10.49 6.77
N PHE A 69 -9.89 10.13 5.76
CA PHE A 69 -8.53 10.66 5.57
C PHE A 69 -8.48 11.80 4.54
N LEU A 70 -9.61 12.18 3.94
CA LEU A 70 -9.63 13.17 2.89
C LEU A 70 -9.70 14.58 3.45
N THR A 71 -8.65 15.35 3.16
CA THR A 71 -8.60 16.80 3.30
C THR A 71 -8.07 17.37 1.98
N ASP A 72 -8.27 18.64 1.70
CA ASP A 72 -7.72 19.29 0.49
C ASP A 72 -6.20 19.07 0.36
N ILE A 73 -5.49 19.02 1.48
CA ILE A 73 -4.05 18.79 1.55
C ILE A 73 -3.73 17.35 1.16
N THR A 74 -4.45 16.36 1.71
CA THR A 74 -4.20 14.94 1.43
C THR A 74 -4.53 14.59 -0.01
N VAL A 75 -5.58 15.17 -0.58
CA VAL A 75 -5.95 14.97 -2.00
C VAL A 75 -4.85 15.50 -2.93
N LYS A 76 -4.36 16.74 -2.72
CA LYS A 76 -3.27 17.32 -3.52
C LYS A 76 -1.98 16.51 -3.45
N ARG A 77 -1.65 16.00 -2.26
CA ARG A 77 -0.48 15.13 -2.07
C ARG A 77 -0.67 13.81 -2.82
N PHE A 78 -1.85 13.18 -2.67
CA PHE A 78 -2.18 11.97 -3.42
C PHE A 78 -1.97 12.19 -4.92
N GLU A 79 -2.52 13.25 -5.50
CA GLU A 79 -2.33 13.57 -6.92
C GLU A 79 -0.86 13.68 -7.32
N HIS A 80 -0.05 14.35 -6.50
CA HIS A 80 1.39 14.52 -6.76
C HIS A 80 2.13 13.17 -6.76
N GLU A 81 1.88 12.32 -5.76
CA GLU A 81 2.57 11.03 -5.64
C GLU A 81 2.00 9.99 -6.61
N ALA A 82 0.69 9.99 -6.86
CA ALA A 82 0.09 9.17 -7.89
C ALA A 82 0.66 9.49 -9.28
N ARG A 83 0.89 10.76 -9.57
CA ARG A 83 1.56 11.20 -10.80
C ARG A 83 3.00 10.69 -10.88
N ALA A 84 3.74 10.75 -9.77
CA ALA A 84 5.10 10.23 -9.70
C ALA A 84 5.14 8.71 -9.89
N ALA A 85 4.26 7.96 -9.21
CA ALA A 85 4.15 6.51 -9.38
C ALA A 85 3.72 6.12 -10.81
N PHE A 86 2.81 6.87 -11.43
CA PHE A 86 2.39 6.65 -12.82
C PHE A 86 3.54 6.83 -13.82
N ALA A 87 4.48 7.73 -13.53
CA ALA A 87 5.63 7.97 -14.41
C ALA A 87 6.71 6.89 -14.33
N VAL A 88 6.69 6.04 -13.29
CA VAL A 88 7.67 4.99 -13.09
C VAL A 88 7.17 3.70 -13.74
N ASN A 89 7.85 3.26 -14.81
CA ASN A 89 7.54 2.01 -15.51
C ASN A 89 8.77 1.10 -15.49
N HIS A 90 8.67 -0.03 -14.78
CA HIS A 90 9.77 -0.99 -14.63
C HIS A 90 9.20 -2.40 -14.38
N PRO A 91 9.82 -3.49 -14.90
CA PRO A 91 9.34 -4.86 -14.69
C PRO A 91 9.15 -5.24 -13.22
N ASN A 92 9.99 -4.73 -12.33
CA ASN A 92 9.95 -4.99 -10.90
C ASN A 92 9.12 -3.98 -10.09
N ILE A 93 8.27 -3.18 -10.74
CA ILE A 93 7.36 -2.24 -10.09
C ILE A 93 5.95 -2.50 -10.62
N ILE A 94 4.95 -2.47 -9.73
CA ILE A 94 3.54 -2.57 -10.13
C ILE A 94 3.18 -1.42 -11.08
N ALA A 95 2.62 -1.75 -12.24
CA ALA A 95 2.27 -0.74 -13.23
C ALA A 95 0.99 0.00 -12.82
N VAL A 96 1.07 1.33 -12.70
CA VAL A 96 -0.08 2.20 -12.50
C VAL A 96 -0.69 2.55 -13.85
N ASN A 97 -1.97 2.20 -14.06
CA ASN A 97 -2.69 2.41 -15.32
C ASN A 97 -3.43 3.76 -15.36
N ALA A 98 -3.97 4.19 -14.21
CA ALA A 98 -4.70 5.45 -14.08
C ALA A 98 -4.77 5.88 -12.62
N TYR A 99 -4.98 7.17 -12.41
CA TYR A 99 -5.31 7.74 -11.10
C TYR A 99 -6.28 8.91 -11.27
N GLY A 100 -6.96 9.30 -10.20
CA GLY A 100 -7.89 10.42 -10.22
C GLY A 100 -8.86 10.42 -9.04
N LEU A 101 -9.99 11.09 -9.26
CA LEU A 101 -11.11 11.12 -8.33
C LEU A 101 -12.30 10.40 -8.96
N LEU A 102 -13.04 9.62 -8.17
CA LEU A 102 -14.34 9.07 -8.54
C LEU A 102 -15.42 10.17 -8.45
N ASP A 103 -16.65 9.86 -8.89
CA ASP A 103 -17.76 10.83 -8.91
C ASP A 103 -18.07 11.40 -7.52
N ASP A 104 -17.82 10.64 -6.47
CA ASP A 104 -18.00 11.03 -5.07
C ASP A 104 -16.75 11.67 -4.43
N GLN A 105 -15.80 12.11 -5.26
CA GLN A 105 -14.52 12.72 -4.90
C GLN A 105 -13.56 11.75 -4.14
N THR A 106 -13.83 10.46 -4.15
CA THR A 106 -12.91 9.45 -3.58
C THR A 106 -11.68 9.31 -4.49
N PRO A 107 -10.45 9.54 -3.98
CA PRO A 107 -9.24 9.30 -4.75
C PRO A 107 -9.05 7.82 -5.05
N PHE A 108 -8.63 7.52 -6.27
CA PHE A 108 -8.33 6.16 -6.70
C PHE A 108 -7.02 6.04 -7.45
N LEU A 109 -6.45 4.86 -7.37
CA LEU A 109 -5.32 4.40 -8.17
C LEU A 109 -5.71 3.07 -8.82
N ALA A 110 -5.71 3.02 -10.15
CA ALA A 110 -5.92 1.79 -10.91
C ALA A 110 -4.56 1.23 -11.35
N MET A 111 -4.30 -0.03 -11.04
CA MET A 111 -3.02 -0.69 -11.30
C MET A 111 -3.24 -2.08 -11.90
N GLU A 112 -2.20 -2.67 -12.46
CA GLU A 112 -2.26 -4.05 -12.93
C GLU A 112 -2.61 -5.02 -11.79
N ILE A 113 -3.31 -6.11 -12.13
CA ILE A 113 -3.45 -7.27 -11.25
C ILE A 113 -2.31 -8.22 -11.56
N VAL A 114 -1.64 -8.67 -10.52
CA VAL A 114 -0.60 -9.70 -10.61
C VAL A 114 -1.01 -10.90 -9.79
N ASP A 115 -0.77 -12.10 -10.30
CA ASP A 115 -0.99 -13.36 -9.58
C ASP A 115 0.32 -13.78 -8.90
N GLY A 116 0.27 -13.90 -7.59
CA GLY A 116 1.46 -14.18 -6.80
C GLY A 116 1.15 -14.27 -5.32
N GLU A 117 2.21 -14.36 -4.53
CA GLU A 117 2.20 -14.26 -3.08
C GLU A 117 3.14 -13.15 -2.63
N THR A 118 2.83 -12.50 -1.54
CA THR A 118 3.75 -11.53 -0.94
C THR A 118 4.91 -12.23 -0.25
N LEU A 119 6.05 -11.54 -0.14
CA LEU A 119 7.18 -12.06 0.65
C LEU A 119 6.77 -12.29 2.12
N ALA A 120 5.81 -11.53 2.64
CA ALA A 120 5.28 -11.72 3.98
C ALA A 120 4.54 -13.07 4.10
N GLU A 121 3.68 -13.41 3.14
CA GLU A 121 2.99 -14.70 3.08
C GLU A 121 3.98 -15.85 2.93
N LEU A 122 4.93 -15.72 2.02
CA LEU A 122 5.99 -16.72 1.82
C LEU A 122 6.79 -16.97 3.11
N LEU A 123 7.17 -15.92 3.84
CA LEU A 123 7.90 -16.04 5.12
C LEU A 123 7.03 -16.63 6.22
N GLN A 124 5.74 -16.34 6.23
CA GLN A 124 4.79 -16.93 7.18
C GLN A 124 4.64 -18.43 6.96
N ASP A 125 4.59 -18.86 5.71
CA ASP A 125 4.32 -20.26 5.34
C ASP A 125 5.59 -21.12 5.37
N SER A 126 6.72 -20.57 4.91
CA SER A 126 7.98 -21.29 4.72
C SER A 126 9.04 -21.02 5.79
N GLY A 127 8.84 -19.98 6.62
CA GLY A 127 9.87 -19.48 7.54
C GLY A 127 11.01 -18.75 6.81
N PRO A 128 12.19 -18.60 7.44
CA PRO A 128 13.33 -17.90 6.85
C PRO A 128 13.82 -18.59 5.58
N LEU A 129 14.19 -17.79 4.58
CA LEU A 129 14.68 -18.30 3.30
C LEU A 129 16.19 -18.50 3.31
N PRO A 130 16.70 -19.56 2.66
CA PRO A 130 18.13 -19.67 2.41
C PRO A 130 18.60 -18.55 1.47
N MET A 131 19.88 -18.15 1.58
CA MET A 131 20.46 -17.08 0.77
C MET A 131 20.24 -17.29 -0.73
N THR A 132 20.28 -18.53 -1.20
CA THR A 132 20.06 -18.89 -2.61
C THR A 132 18.65 -18.56 -3.14
N ALA A 133 17.64 -18.58 -2.26
CA ALA A 133 16.29 -18.18 -2.61
C ALA A 133 16.04 -16.68 -2.35
N ALA A 134 16.62 -16.13 -1.27
CA ALA A 134 16.46 -14.72 -0.91
C ALA A 134 17.16 -13.76 -1.91
N LEU A 135 18.37 -14.09 -2.35
CA LEU A 135 19.19 -13.22 -3.20
C LEU A 135 18.52 -12.83 -4.53
N PRO A 136 17.91 -13.76 -5.29
CA PRO A 136 17.18 -13.39 -6.51
C PRO A 136 16.04 -12.39 -6.27
N ILE A 137 15.30 -12.52 -5.15
CA ILE A 137 14.23 -11.61 -4.75
C ILE A 137 14.81 -10.22 -4.47
N ILE A 138 15.84 -10.17 -3.63
CA ILE A 138 16.49 -8.91 -3.20
C ILE A 138 17.05 -8.15 -4.40
N ILE A 139 17.72 -8.82 -5.33
CA ILE A 139 18.29 -8.20 -6.54
C ILE A 139 17.19 -7.51 -7.36
N GLN A 140 16.04 -8.15 -7.56
CA GLN A 140 14.95 -7.56 -8.33
C GLN A 140 14.31 -6.37 -7.61
N VAL A 141 14.17 -6.44 -6.28
CA VAL A 141 13.74 -5.28 -5.49
C VAL A 141 14.73 -4.13 -5.63
N CYS A 142 16.04 -4.40 -5.60
CA CYS A 142 17.07 -3.38 -5.83
C CYS A 142 16.96 -2.73 -7.22
N PHE A 143 16.69 -3.50 -8.29
CA PHE A 143 16.49 -2.92 -9.62
C PHE A 143 15.26 -2.01 -9.68
N GLY A 144 14.13 -2.44 -9.11
CA GLY A 144 12.93 -1.61 -9.01
C GLY A 144 13.19 -0.31 -8.24
N LEU A 145 13.80 -0.40 -7.04
CA LEU A 145 14.12 0.78 -6.23
C LEU A 145 15.11 1.71 -6.92
N ALA A 146 16.16 1.19 -7.53
CA ALA A 146 17.14 2.00 -8.26
C ALA A 146 16.46 2.78 -9.40
N HIS A 147 15.54 2.13 -10.15
CA HIS A 147 14.79 2.81 -11.19
C HIS A 147 13.89 3.91 -10.63
N ALA A 148 13.15 3.66 -9.55
CA ALA A 148 12.31 4.67 -8.89
C ALA A 148 13.14 5.86 -8.38
N HIS A 149 14.25 5.59 -7.69
CA HIS A 149 15.14 6.62 -7.15
C HIS A 149 15.77 7.50 -8.24
N ASN A 150 16.17 6.92 -9.36
CA ASN A 150 16.67 7.67 -10.54
C ASN A 150 15.61 8.59 -11.15
N ASN A 151 14.32 8.28 -10.94
CA ASN A 151 13.19 9.11 -11.35
C ASN A 151 12.69 10.04 -10.23
N GLY A 152 13.46 10.17 -9.12
CA GLY A 152 13.12 11.04 -8.00
C GLY A 152 11.97 10.54 -7.11
N VAL A 153 11.60 9.27 -7.23
CA VAL A 153 10.50 8.65 -6.47
C VAL A 153 11.07 7.80 -5.35
N VAL A 154 10.67 8.10 -4.10
CA VAL A 154 11.03 7.34 -2.90
C VAL A 154 9.81 6.54 -2.44
N HIS A 155 9.99 5.25 -2.16
CA HIS A 155 8.88 4.34 -1.83
C HIS A 155 8.30 4.57 -0.43
N ARG A 156 9.16 4.77 0.58
CA ARG A 156 8.82 5.08 1.99
C ARG A 156 8.08 4.02 2.80
N ASP A 157 7.74 2.89 2.20
CA ASP A 157 7.02 1.79 2.87
C ASP A 157 7.49 0.40 2.39
N ILE A 158 8.80 0.23 2.22
CA ILE A 158 9.38 -1.07 1.88
C ILE A 158 9.22 -2.02 3.07
N LYS A 159 8.53 -3.14 2.81
CA LYS A 159 8.24 -4.21 3.78
C LYS A 159 7.87 -5.49 3.04
N PRO A 160 7.92 -6.67 3.67
CA PRO A 160 7.63 -7.94 2.99
C PRO A 160 6.25 -8.00 2.32
N SER A 161 5.21 -7.39 2.90
CA SER A 161 3.86 -7.36 2.32
C SER A 161 3.73 -6.45 1.08
N ASN A 162 4.74 -5.62 0.78
CA ASN A 162 4.79 -4.79 -0.42
C ASN A 162 5.76 -5.34 -1.48
N ILE A 163 6.21 -6.58 -1.34
CA ILE A 163 7.05 -7.30 -2.30
C ILE A 163 6.27 -8.53 -2.74
N MET A 164 5.86 -8.57 -4.01
CA MET A 164 5.08 -9.64 -4.61
C MET A 164 5.99 -10.55 -5.42
N ILE A 165 5.89 -11.86 -5.21
CA ILE A 165 6.56 -12.90 -5.97
C ILE A 165 5.53 -13.50 -6.92
N LEU A 166 5.75 -13.42 -8.22
CA LEU A 166 4.79 -13.81 -9.24
C LEU A 166 4.75 -15.32 -9.44
N LYS A 167 3.56 -15.89 -9.54
CA LYS A 167 3.36 -17.30 -9.87
C LYS A 167 3.75 -17.59 -11.31
N GLY A 168 4.27 -18.80 -11.54
CA GLY A 168 4.60 -19.28 -12.88
C GLY A 168 5.86 -18.67 -13.49
N MET A 169 6.59 -17.84 -12.75
CA MET A 169 7.89 -17.31 -13.15
C MET A 169 8.99 -17.89 -12.27
N GLU A 170 10.12 -18.24 -12.88
CA GLU A 170 11.31 -18.67 -12.15
C GLU A 170 11.92 -17.49 -11.42
N LEU A 171 12.27 -17.69 -10.13
CA LEU A 171 12.93 -16.65 -9.33
C LEU A 171 14.25 -16.24 -9.99
N GLY A 172 14.46 -14.94 -10.12
CA GLY A 172 15.62 -14.37 -10.80
C GLY A 172 15.36 -13.98 -12.24
N THR A 173 14.27 -14.45 -12.86
CA THR A 173 13.79 -13.92 -14.14
C THR A 173 13.32 -12.47 -13.95
N GLU A 174 13.66 -11.59 -14.88
CA GLU A 174 13.22 -10.19 -14.83
C GLU A 174 11.70 -10.08 -14.70
N GLY A 175 11.24 -9.32 -13.71
CA GLY A 175 9.82 -9.13 -13.41
C GLY A 175 9.18 -10.28 -12.61
N SER A 176 9.92 -11.32 -12.19
CA SER A 176 9.38 -12.36 -11.29
C SER A 176 9.08 -11.84 -9.88
N VAL A 177 9.57 -10.65 -9.53
CA VAL A 177 9.26 -9.93 -8.29
C VAL A 177 8.81 -8.51 -8.62
N LYS A 178 7.74 -8.05 -7.99
CA LYS A 178 7.23 -6.68 -8.14
C LYS A 178 7.09 -5.97 -6.80
N ILE A 179 7.52 -4.72 -6.77
CA ILE A 179 7.28 -3.80 -5.64
C ILE A 179 5.87 -3.24 -5.81
N LEU A 180 5.06 -3.36 -4.75
CA LEU A 180 3.70 -2.84 -4.66
C LEU A 180 3.69 -1.51 -3.90
N ASP A 181 2.63 -0.73 -4.07
CA ASP A 181 2.25 0.37 -3.17
C ASP A 181 3.35 1.37 -2.83
N PHE A 182 3.87 2.09 -3.81
CA PHE A 182 4.63 3.32 -3.54
C PHE A 182 3.83 4.20 -2.58
N GLY A 183 4.44 4.60 -1.47
CA GLY A 183 3.82 5.15 -0.26
C GLY A 183 2.82 6.30 -0.40
N ILE A 184 1.95 6.21 -1.42
CA ILE A 184 0.86 7.14 -1.76
C ILE A 184 -0.07 7.41 -0.57
N ALA A 185 -0.08 6.53 0.41
CA ALA A 185 -0.98 6.60 1.55
C ALA A 185 -0.38 7.23 2.83
N LYS A 186 0.91 7.54 2.89
CA LYS A 186 1.56 8.11 4.09
C LYS A 186 1.51 9.66 4.14
N PHE A 187 0.39 10.24 3.68
CA PHE A 187 0.22 11.67 3.45
C PHE A 187 0.04 12.57 4.65
N SER A 188 -0.28 12.03 5.81
CA SER A 188 -0.75 12.87 6.92
C SER A 188 0.35 13.60 7.68
N HIS A 189 1.67 13.43 7.38
CA HIS A 189 2.69 13.72 8.39
C HIS A 189 3.87 14.60 7.93
N ARG A 190 3.69 15.60 7.04
CA ARG A 190 4.82 16.40 6.54
C ARG A 190 4.94 17.85 7.01
N ASP A 191 4.05 18.36 7.84
CA ASP A 191 4.18 19.71 8.38
C ASP A 191 4.34 19.68 9.91
N GLY A 192 5.61 19.55 10.35
CA GLY A 192 6.17 20.14 11.60
C GLY A 192 5.47 19.95 12.95
N GLY A 193 4.49 19.04 13.08
CA GLY A 193 3.72 18.93 14.31
C GLY A 193 3.50 17.53 14.91
N GLU A 194 4.24 16.50 14.55
CA GLU A 194 3.60 15.22 14.27
C GLU A 194 4.01 13.99 15.05
N ILE A 195 5.01 14.04 15.83
CA ILE A 195 5.15 13.05 16.92
C ILE A 195 3.93 13.15 17.90
N GLN A 196 3.30 14.32 17.98
CA GLN A 196 2.08 14.51 18.80
C GLN A 196 0.80 13.93 18.17
N ALA A 197 0.69 13.79 16.84
CA ALA A 197 -0.45 13.14 16.21
C ALA A 197 -0.39 11.61 16.31
N LEU A 198 0.80 11.02 16.29
CA LEU A 198 1.08 9.61 16.56
C LEU A 198 0.58 9.16 17.95
N THR A 199 0.53 10.07 18.92
CA THR A 199 0.16 9.75 20.32
C THR A 199 -1.29 10.07 20.66
N LYS A 200 -1.99 10.92 19.89
CA LYS A 200 -3.37 11.34 20.20
C LYS A 200 -4.44 10.30 19.86
N THR A 201 -4.22 9.45 18.88
CA THR A 201 -5.18 8.39 18.50
C THR A 201 -4.76 6.98 18.90
N GLY A 202 -3.54 6.80 19.42
CA GLY A 202 -3.00 5.47 19.73
C GLY A 202 -2.70 4.58 18.52
N GLU A 203 -2.95 5.06 17.30
CA GLU A 203 -2.72 4.33 16.05
C GLU A 203 -1.44 4.85 15.39
N ILE A 204 -0.41 4.03 15.35
CA ILE A 204 0.80 4.30 14.57
C ILE A 204 0.55 3.88 13.13
N PHE A 205 0.43 4.88 12.24
CA PHE A 205 0.29 4.63 10.81
C PHE A 205 1.62 4.15 10.20
N GLY A 206 1.61 2.96 9.64
CA GLY A 206 2.77 2.32 9.03
C GLY A 206 3.19 1.07 9.77
N SER A 207 4.23 0.40 9.26
CA SER A 207 4.83 -0.77 9.91
C SER A 207 6.09 -0.33 10.65
N PRO A 208 6.05 -0.16 11.98
CA PRO A 208 7.20 0.30 12.76
C PRO A 208 8.46 -0.55 12.56
N LEU A 209 8.29 -1.83 12.21
CA LEU A 209 9.37 -2.82 12.07
C LEU A 209 10.38 -2.50 10.95
N TYR A 210 10.01 -1.63 9.99
CA TYR A 210 10.84 -1.33 8.81
C TYR A 210 11.08 0.17 8.62
N MET A 211 10.63 1.03 9.55
CA MET A 211 10.83 2.47 9.45
C MET A 211 12.29 2.85 9.64
N SER A 212 12.80 3.72 8.77
CA SER A 212 14.13 4.28 8.95
C SER A 212 14.19 5.25 10.15
N PRO A 213 15.37 5.48 10.75
CA PRO A 213 15.54 6.41 11.87
C PRO A 213 14.98 7.80 11.58
N GLU A 214 15.22 8.33 10.38
CA GLU A 214 14.70 9.64 9.96
C GLU A 214 13.18 9.65 9.83
N GLN A 215 12.55 8.54 9.39
CA GLN A 215 11.09 8.41 9.41
C GLN A 215 10.55 8.37 10.84
N CYS A 216 11.21 7.65 11.74
CA CYS A 216 10.84 7.59 13.16
C CYS A 216 10.91 8.97 13.84
N MET A 217 11.82 9.85 13.40
CA MET A 217 12.00 11.21 13.92
C MET A 217 11.13 12.25 13.21
N GLY A 218 10.38 11.88 12.16
CA GLY A 218 9.66 12.85 11.32
C GLY A 218 10.59 13.80 10.53
N SER A 219 11.83 13.39 10.32
CA SER A 219 12.84 14.16 9.59
C SER A 219 12.65 14.05 8.08
N GLN A 220 13.45 14.79 7.31
CA GLN A 220 13.40 14.70 5.85
C GLN A 220 13.84 13.31 5.38
N VAL A 221 12.98 12.68 4.56
CA VAL A 221 13.15 11.33 4.03
C VAL A 221 13.64 11.41 2.59
N ASP A 222 14.71 10.68 2.27
CA ASP A 222 15.23 10.49 0.90
C ASP A 222 15.33 8.99 0.54
N PHE A 223 15.97 8.65 -0.58
CA PHE A 223 16.12 7.27 -1.07
C PHE A 223 16.85 6.34 -0.08
N ARG A 224 17.66 6.87 0.83
CA ARG A 224 18.39 6.09 1.84
C ARG A 224 17.44 5.43 2.84
N SER A 225 16.29 6.02 3.06
CA SER A 225 15.24 5.42 3.91
C SER A 225 14.72 4.09 3.33
N ASP A 226 14.56 4.00 2.00
CA ASP A 226 14.18 2.74 1.36
C ASP A 226 15.28 1.68 1.47
N ILE A 227 16.55 2.10 1.37
CA ILE A 227 17.71 1.19 1.55
C ILE A 227 17.75 0.64 2.97
N TYR A 228 17.49 1.48 3.98
CA TYR A 228 17.39 1.04 5.38
C TYR A 228 16.24 0.03 5.56
N SER A 229 15.06 0.36 5.05
CA SER A 229 13.88 -0.53 5.12
C SER A 229 14.14 -1.86 4.41
N LEU A 230 14.81 -1.83 3.26
CA LEU A 230 15.24 -3.05 2.55
C LEU A 230 16.23 -3.87 3.40
N GLY A 231 17.14 -3.22 4.12
CA GLY A 231 18.02 -3.90 5.08
C GLY A 231 17.24 -4.66 6.16
N CYS A 232 16.18 -4.07 6.70
CA CYS A 232 15.29 -4.74 7.65
C CYS A 232 14.57 -5.94 7.01
N VAL A 233 14.09 -5.79 5.77
CA VAL A 233 13.46 -6.89 5.00
C VAL A 233 14.45 -8.02 4.74
N ILE A 234 15.68 -7.72 4.35
CA ILE A 234 16.72 -8.73 4.13
C ILE A 234 16.98 -9.51 5.43
N PHE A 235 17.16 -8.80 6.54
CA PHE A 235 17.37 -9.42 7.84
C PHE A 235 16.24 -10.39 8.18
N GLU A 236 14.98 -9.94 8.05
CA GLU A 236 13.82 -10.80 8.33
C GLU A 236 13.73 -11.97 7.36
N THR A 237 13.99 -11.75 6.08
CA THR A 237 13.98 -12.83 5.07
C THR A 237 14.95 -13.95 5.41
N LEU A 238 16.11 -13.61 5.94
CA LEU A 238 17.17 -14.59 6.27
C LEU A 238 17.03 -15.19 7.67
N THR A 239 16.40 -14.48 8.62
CA THR A 239 16.34 -14.91 10.04
C THR A 239 14.93 -15.30 10.50
N GLY A 240 13.88 -14.96 9.72
CA GLY A 240 12.48 -15.17 10.08
C GLY A 240 11.94 -14.17 11.11
N ARG A 241 12.68 -13.11 11.44
CA ARG A 241 12.25 -12.07 12.40
C ARG A 241 12.76 -10.69 11.99
N ALA A 242 11.98 -9.66 12.27
CA ALA A 242 12.44 -8.29 12.08
C ALA A 242 13.66 -7.96 12.97
N PRO A 243 14.59 -7.07 12.53
CA PRO A 243 15.79 -6.73 13.29
C PRO A 243 15.46 -6.08 14.64
N PHE A 244 14.38 -5.30 14.70
CA PHE A 244 13.96 -4.58 15.91
C PHE A 244 12.47 -4.86 16.17
N THR A 245 12.17 -5.36 17.39
CA THR A 245 10.80 -5.68 17.82
C THR A 245 10.68 -5.33 19.30
N GLY A 246 10.08 -4.17 19.59
CA GLY A 246 9.79 -3.71 20.94
C GLY A 246 8.42 -4.23 21.44
N ASN A 247 8.16 -4.05 22.73
CA ASN A 247 6.91 -4.45 23.37
C ASN A 247 5.67 -3.67 22.86
N ASN A 248 5.89 -2.57 22.17
CA ASN A 248 4.88 -1.76 21.49
C ASN A 248 5.52 -1.01 20.34
N ALA A 249 4.70 -0.36 19.52
CA ALA A 249 5.17 0.36 18.35
C ALA A 249 6.17 1.48 18.68
N LEU A 250 5.95 2.23 19.77
CA LEU A 250 6.87 3.30 20.19
C LEU A 250 8.25 2.74 20.60
N ALA A 251 8.26 1.64 21.34
CA ALA A 251 9.52 0.96 21.69
C ALA A 251 10.28 0.49 20.45
N THR A 252 9.58 -0.05 19.44
CA THR A 252 10.20 -0.41 18.16
C THR A 252 10.81 0.80 17.46
N LEU A 253 10.10 1.93 17.38
CA LEU A 253 10.63 3.17 16.79
C LEU A 253 11.89 3.68 17.53
N MET A 254 11.93 3.57 18.86
CA MET A 254 13.11 3.94 19.65
C MET A 254 14.29 3.02 19.36
N MET A 255 14.05 1.71 19.20
CA MET A 255 15.13 0.76 18.84
C MET A 255 15.77 1.09 17.49
N HIS A 256 14.99 1.47 16.48
CA HIS A 256 15.52 1.93 15.18
C HIS A 256 16.43 3.16 15.29
N GLN A 257 16.26 3.98 16.32
CA GLN A 257 17.03 5.21 16.54
C GLN A 257 18.31 4.99 17.38
N SER A 258 18.28 4.06 18.32
CA SER A 258 19.31 3.96 19.37
C SER A 258 20.02 2.62 19.41
N GLU A 259 19.42 1.53 18.94
CA GLU A 259 20.02 0.21 19.05
C GLU A 259 20.93 -0.10 17.86
N PRO A 260 22.07 -0.77 18.07
CA PRO A 260 22.87 -1.27 16.98
C PRO A 260 22.13 -2.36 16.22
N ALA A 261 22.35 -2.43 14.89
CA ALA A 261 21.77 -3.48 14.08
C ALA A 261 22.25 -4.86 14.58
N PRO A 262 21.34 -5.84 14.76
CA PRO A 262 21.74 -7.18 15.14
C PRO A 262 22.56 -7.84 14.04
N THR A 263 23.41 -8.79 14.41
CA THR A 263 24.14 -9.63 13.44
C THR A 263 23.24 -10.73 12.89
N LEU A 264 23.50 -11.11 11.63
CA LEU A 264 22.88 -12.26 10.96
C LEU A 264 23.36 -13.58 11.57
#